data_ae1329207dd290e6424f3324adb90554
#
_entry.id   ae1329207dd290e6424f3324adb90554
#
_cell.length_a   1.000
_cell.length_b   1.000
_cell.length_c   1.000
_cell.angle_alpha   90.00
_cell.angle_beta   90.00
_cell.angle_gamma   90.00
#
_symmetry.space_group_name_H-M   'P 1'
#
loop_
_entity.id
_entity.type
_entity.pdbx_description
1 polymer ?
#
loop_
_entity_poly.entity_id
_entity_poly.type
_entity_poly.pdbx_seq_one_letter_code
_entity_poly.pdbx_strand_id
1 'polypeptide(L)'
;MPFARFEKLEPEKRERLLDAAAREFAAYGYAGASINRILEAARFSKGAAYYYVADKADLFAATVAWCGEQITLLDGALDLTALTAGTYWPTFTRLRREPLLRSQQRPWLFGALKAVEQLDPTTLRDGPLAGYVARFQAYVLGMLRRGQALGVVRADLPEELLLAWLQALDRSGDDWLLAHWDALTPDDIARLADHTSAAMRRAVAPDDHERA
;
A
#
# COMPACT_ATOMS: atom_id res chain seq x y z
N MET A 1 20.19 8.69 1.97
CA MET A 1 19.19 8.46 0.91
C MET A 1 19.49 7.10 0.29
N PRO A 2 18.74 6.04 0.60
CA PRO A 2 19.05 4.69 0.09
C PRO A 2 18.94 4.56 -1.43
N PHE A 3 18.21 5.45 -2.11
CA PHE A 3 17.91 5.35 -3.54
C PHE A 3 18.83 6.12 -4.49
N ALA A 4 19.81 6.89 -4.00
CA ALA A 4 20.66 7.75 -4.82
C ALA A 4 21.46 7.02 -5.92
N ARG A 5 21.68 5.70 -5.77
CA ARG A 5 22.34 4.89 -6.80
C ARG A 5 21.36 4.37 -7.86
N PHE A 6 20.12 4.08 -7.46
CA PHE A 6 19.05 3.69 -8.38
C PHE A 6 18.71 4.80 -9.39
N GLU A 7 18.78 6.07 -8.97
CA GLU A 7 18.52 7.22 -9.83
C GLU A 7 19.54 7.35 -10.98
N LYS A 8 20.72 6.72 -10.85
CA LYS A 8 21.75 6.68 -11.88
C LYS A 8 21.55 5.58 -12.93
N LEU A 9 20.60 4.66 -12.69
CA LEU A 9 20.22 3.66 -13.69
C LEU A 9 19.43 4.32 -14.82
N GLU A 10 19.69 3.87 -16.05
CA GLU A 10 18.85 4.21 -17.19
C GLU A 10 17.38 3.85 -16.89
N PRO A 11 16.41 4.71 -17.21
CA PRO A 11 15.01 4.52 -16.84
C PRO A 11 14.46 3.13 -17.19
N GLU A 12 14.72 2.64 -18.39
CA GLU A 12 14.24 1.32 -18.83
C GLU A 12 14.88 0.16 -18.04
N LYS A 13 16.15 0.27 -17.69
CA LYS A 13 16.84 -0.76 -16.89
C LYS A 13 16.32 -0.76 -15.45
N ARG A 14 16.05 0.44 -14.91
CA ARG A 14 15.48 0.63 -13.58
C ARG A 14 14.09 0.00 -13.52
N GLU A 15 13.23 0.32 -14.49
CA GLU A 15 11.87 -0.21 -14.55
C GLU A 15 11.86 -1.74 -14.65
N ARG A 16 12.67 -2.34 -15.52
CA ARG A 16 12.78 -3.81 -15.62
C ARG A 16 13.22 -4.46 -14.32
N LEU A 17 14.18 -3.86 -13.61
CA LEU A 17 14.65 -4.42 -12.34
C LEU A 17 13.57 -4.34 -11.27
N LEU A 18 12.89 -3.20 -11.15
CA LEU A 18 11.84 -3.00 -10.16
C LEU A 18 10.58 -3.80 -10.48
N ASP A 19 10.21 -3.98 -11.75
CA ASP A 19 9.11 -4.85 -12.15
C ASP A 19 9.40 -6.33 -11.83
N ALA A 20 10.60 -6.80 -12.16
CA ALA A 20 11.02 -8.17 -11.80
C ALA A 20 11.05 -8.37 -10.28
N ALA A 21 11.53 -7.38 -9.53
CA ALA A 21 11.54 -7.41 -8.08
C ALA A 21 10.11 -7.41 -7.50
N ALA A 22 9.20 -6.58 -8.04
CA ALA A 22 7.81 -6.54 -7.61
C ALA A 22 7.11 -7.90 -7.82
N ARG A 23 7.34 -8.55 -8.95
CA ARG A 23 6.81 -9.92 -9.21
C ARG A 23 7.33 -10.93 -8.21
N GLU A 24 8.61 -10.89 -7.93
CA GLU A 24 9.26 -11.82 -6.99
C GLU A 24 8.76 -11.61 -5.56
N PHE A 25 8.68 -10.36 -5.10
CA PHE A 25 8.19 -10.03 -3.76
C PHE A 25 6.68 -10.31 -3.62
N ALA A 26 5.89 -10.08 -4.66
CA ALA A 26 4.47 -10.42 -4.65
C ALA A 26 4.24 -11.93 -4.54
N ALA A 27 5.05 -12.75 -5.25
CA ALA A 27 4.90 -14.20 -5.29
C ALA A 27 5.42 -14.91 -4.04
N TYR A 28 6.53 -14.42 -3.43
CA TYR A 28 7.25 -15.16 -2.38
C TYR A 28 7.37 -14.40 -1.07
N GLY A 29 6.81 -13.19 -0.98
CA GLY A 29 7.01 -12.29 0.15
C GLY A 29 8.46 -11.85 0.30
N TYR A 30 8.74 -11.00 1.31
CA TYR A 30 10.11 -10.53 1.55
C TYR A 30 11.06 -11.68 1.91
N ALA A 31 10.65 -12.59 2.81
CA ALA A 31 11.52 -13.66 3.29
C ALA A 31 11.91 -14.65 2.18
N GLY A 32 10.94 -15.09 1.37
CA GLY A 32 11.13 -16.10 0.32
C GLY A 32 11.71 -15.55 -0.98
N ALA A 33 11.75 -14.24 -1.18
CA ALA A 33 12.27 -13.61 -2.39
C ALA A 33 13.80 -13.79 -2.53
N SER A 34 14.25 -13.99 -3.78
CA SER A 34 15.64 -14.21 -4.16
C SER A 34 16.18 -13.11 -5.08
N ILE A 35 17.21 -12.40 -4.65
CA ILE A 35 17.90 -11.41 -5.50
C ILE A 35 18.38 -12.06 -6.80
N ASN A 36 18.88 -13.29 -6.76
CA ASN A 36 19.38 -13.96 -7.94
C ASN A 36 18.27 -14.20 -8.99
N ARG A 37 17.06 -14.64 -8.55
CA ARG A 37 15.90 -14.78 -9.45
C ARG A 37 15.47 -13.44 -10.03
N ILE A 38 15.46 -12.38 -9.22
CA ILE A 38 15.15 -11.01 -9.68
C ILE A 38 16.13 -10.57 -10.77
N LEU A 39 17.43 -10.73 -10.54
CA LEU A 39 18.44 -10.31 -11.50
C LEU A 39 18.39 -11.09 -12.81
N GLU A 40 18.12 -12.40 -12.74
CA GLU A 40 17.93 -13.24 -13.92
C GLU A 40 16.71 -12.79 -14.72
N ALA A 41 15.56 -12.62 -14.07
CA ALA A 41 14.32 -12.14 -14.70
C ALA A 41 14.49 -10.73 -15.33
N ALA A 42 15.21 -9.83 -14.66
CA ALA A 42 15.51 -8.50 -15.14
C ALA A 42 16.61 -8.46 -16.23
N ARG A 43 17.25 -9.59 -16.52
CA ARG A 43 18.45 -9.68 -17.39
C ARG A 43 19.57 -8.74 -16.94
N PHE A 44 19.84 -8.74 -15.65
CA PHE A 44 20.86 -7.92 -15.01
C PHE A 44 22.07 -8.79 -14.63
N SER A 45 23.30 -8.34 -14.93
CA SER A 45 24.49 -9.03 -14.42
C SER A 45 24.66 -8.79 -12.91
N LYS A 46 25.10 -9.83 -12.17
CA LYS A 46 25.34 -9.72 -10.73
C LYS A 46 26.28 -8.57 -10.37
N GLY A 47 27.38 -8.40 -11.12
CA GLY A 47 28.36 -7.34 -10.86
C GLY A 47 27.77 -5.94 -11.01
N ALA A 48 26.91 -5.72 -12.01
CA ALA A 48 26.24 -4.43 -12.20
C ALA A 48 25.19 -4.18 -11.09
N ALA A 49 24.48 -5.22 -10.67
CA ALA A 49 23.42 -5.09 -9.66
C ALA A 49 23.93 -4.63 -8.29
N TYR A 50 25.00 -5.24 -7.78
CA TYR A 50 25.59 -4.87 -6.48
C TYR A 50 26.18 -3.46 -6.45
N TYR A 51 26.38 -2.82 -7.60
CA TYR A 51 26.73 -1.40 -7.64
C TYR A 51 25.53 -0.50 -7.28
N TYR A 52 24.30 -0.93 -7.63
CA TYR A 52 23.07 -0.14 -7.44
C TYR A 52 22.26 -0.56 -6.21
N VAL A 53 22.36 -1.82 -5.80
CA VAL A 53 21.58 -2.44 -4.71
C VAL A 53 22.56 -2.94 -3.66
N ALA A 54 22.47 -2.42 -2.44
CA ALA A 54 23.34 -2.85 -1.36
C ALA A 54 22.96 -4.26 -0.88
N ASP A 55 21.67 -4.50 -0.65
CA ASP A 55 21.13 -5.77 -0.15
C ASP A 55 19.65 -5.96 -0.57
N LYS A 56 19.03 -7.03 -0.07
CA LYS A 56 17.61 -7.34 -0.33
C LYS A 56 16.66 -6.29 0.27
N ALA A 57 16.99 -5.72 1.42
CA ALA A 57 16.14 -4.74 2.08
C ALA A 57 16.13 -3.42 1.30
N ASP A 58 17.27 -3.01 0.77
CA ASP A 58 17.41 -1.82 -0.07
C ASP A 58 16.61 -1.98 -1.38
N LEU A 59 16.75 -3.14 -2.06
CA LEU A 59 15.98 -3.45 -3.26
C LEU A 59 14.47 -3.49 -2.97
N PHE A 60 14.05 -4.11 -1.87
CA PHE A 60 12.66 -4.18 -1.49
C PHE A 60 12.08 -2.80 -1.24
N ALA A 61 12.79 -1.95 -0.51
CA ALA A 61 12.36 -0.59 -0.24
C ALA A 61 12.22 0.26 -1.52
N ALA A 62 13.18 0.13 -2.45
CA ALA A 62 13.09 0.77 -3.76
C ALA A 62 11.87 0.26 -4.57
N THR A 63 11.62 -1.05 -4.51
CA THR A 63 10.48 -1.67 -5.19
C THR A 63 9.15 -1.19 -4.61
N VAL A 64 9.00 -1.15 -3.29
CA VAL A 64 7.79 -0.66 -2.62
C VAL A 64 7.52 0.80 -2.97
N ALA A 65 8.55 1.67 -2.93
CA ALA A 65 8.40 3.07 -3.30
C ALA A 65 7.94 3.21 -4.76
N TRP A 66 8.59 2.51 -5.68
CA TRP A 66 8.23 2.51 -7.09
C TRP A 66 6.82 1.96 -7.35
N CYS A 67 6.41 0.86 -6.71
CA CYS A 67 5.05 0.34 -6.81
C CYS A 67 4.03 1.37 -6.32
N GLY A 68 4.31 2.04 -5.20
CA GLY A 68 3.48 3.12 -4.69
C GLY A 68 3.29 4.24 -5.72
N GLU A 69 4.35 4.72 -6.37
CA GLU A 69 4.31 5.72 -7.43
C GLU A 69 3.45 5.28 -8.62
N GLN A 70 3.47 3.98 -8.96
CA GLN A 70 2.72 3.45 -10.10
C GLN A 70 1.21 3.38 -9.86
N ILE A 71 0.78 3.07 -8.65
CA ILE A 71 -0.62 2.74 -8.38
C ILE A 71 -1.31 3.63 -7.36
N THR A 72 -0.59 4.26 -6.43
CA THR A 72 -1.20 5.13 -5.42
C THR A 72 -1.32 6.57 -5.91
N LEU A 73 -2.33 7.27 -5.38
CA LEU A 73 -2.54 8.70 -5.62
C LEU A 73 -1.82 9.57 -4.56
N LEU A 74 -0.91 8.97 -3.78
CA LEU A 74 -0.27 9.65 -2.64
C LEU A 74 0.75 10.72 -3.03
N ASP A 75 1.09 10.85 -4.32
CA ASP A 75 2.02 11.88 -4.82
C ASP A 75 1.47 13.30 -4.80
N GLY A 76 0.15 13.46 -4.72
CA GLY A 76 -0.45 14.74 -4.38
C GLY A 76 -1.01 14.62 -2.98
N ALA A 77 -0.27 15.06 -1.97
CA ALA A 77 -0.75 15.03 -0.59
C ALA A 77 -2.21 15.48 -0.55
N LEU A 78 -3.14 14.54 -0.32
CA LEU A 78 -4.53 14.88 -0.12
C LEU A 78 -4.58 15.87 1.03
N ASP A 79 -5.06 17.08 0.77
CA ASP A 79 -5.30 18.05 1.82
C ASP A 79 -6.46 17.54 2.69
N LEU A 80 -6.13 16.89 3.80
CA LEU A 80 -7.12 16.38 4.74
C LEU A 80 -8.00 17.51 5.31
N THR A 81 -7.50 18.74 5.35
CA THR A 81 -8.25 19.88 5.88
C THR A 81 -9.40 20.30 4.95
N ALA A 82 -9.27 20.05 3.66
CA ALA A 82 -10.31 20.31 2.66
C ALA A 82 -11.47 19.30 2.70
N LEU A 83 -11.33 18.17 3.38
CA LEU A 83 -12.41 17.18 3.52
C LEU A 83 -13.55 17.75 4.36
N THR A 84 -14.78 17.49 3.92
CA THR A 84 -16.03 17.80 4.63
C THR A 84 -16.72 16.49 5.02
N ALA A 85 -17.75 16.54 5.87
CA ALA A 85 -18.56 15.36 6.21
C ALA A 85 -19.15 14.67 4.97
N GLY A 86 -19.54 15.44 3.95
CA GLY A 86 -20.09 14.90 2.69
C GLY A 86 -19.06 14.29 1.76
N THR A 87 -17.82 14.75 1.79
CA THR A 87 -16.75 14.27 0.88
C THR A 87 -15.83 13.22 1.50
N TYR A 88 -15.85 13.03 2.81
CA TYR A 88 -14.94 12.12 3.53
C TYR A 88 -15.05 10.68 3.01
N TRP A 89 -16.22 10.03 3.14
CA TRP A 89 -16.39 8.63 2.75
C TRP A 89 -16.27 8.40 1.23
N PRO A 90 -16.79 9.28 0.35
CA PRO A 90 -16.50 9.18 -1.08
C PRO A 90 -15.00 9.22 -1.40
N THR A 91 -14.24 10.11 -0.75
CA THR A 91 -12.79 10.18 -0.94
C THR A 91 -12.09 8.94 -0.40
N PHE A 92 -12.45 8.47 0.80
CA PHE A 92 -11.91 7.24 1.37
C PHE A 92 -12.12 6.03 0.44
N THR A 93 -13.33 5.85 -0.06
CA THR A 93 -13.66 4.76 -1.01
C THR A 93 -12.84 4.88 -2.29
N ARG A 94 -12.69 6.08 -2.85
CA ARG A 94 -11.88 6.34 -4.04
C ARG A 94 -10.42 5.98 -3.83
N LEU A 95 -9.82 6.40 -2.72
CA LEU A 95 -8.41 6.13 -2.38
C LEU A 95 -8.11 4.63 -2.23
N ARG A 96 -9.09 3.84 -1.83
CA ARG A 96 -8.97 2.38 -1.79
C ARG A 96 -9.16 1.72 -3.16
N ARG A 97 -10.14 2.17 -3.92
CA ARG A 97 -10.55 1.56 -5.19
C ARG A 97 -9.55 1.82 -6.32
N GLU A 98 -9.06 3.06 -6.44
CA GLU A 98 -8.21 3.43 -7.57
C GLU A 98 -6.88 2.66 -7.64
N PRO A 99 -6.12 2.42 -6.56
CA PRO A 99 -4.93 1.59 -6.60
C PRO A 99 -5.21 0.17 -7.11
N LEU A 100 -6.31 -0.44 -6.69
CA LEU A 100 -6.72 -1.78 -7.14
C LEU A 100 -7.01 -1.79 -8.65
N LEU A 101 -7.78 -0.83 -9.15
CA LEU A 101 -8.09 -0.72 -10.57
C LEU A 101 -6.84 -0.43 -11.42
N ARG A 102 -5.92 0.40 -10.94
CA ARG A 102 -4.64 0.65 -11.61
C ARG A 102 -3.74 -0.58 -11.67
N SER A 103 -3.85 -1.45 -10.66
CA SER A 103 -3.08 -2.71 -10.59
C SER A 103 -3.64 -3.81 -11.48
N GLN A 104 -4.79 -3.63 -12.13
CA GLN A 104 -5.51 -4.70 -12.81
C GLN A 104 -4.68 -5.47 -13.84
N GLN A 105 -3.88 -4.78 -14.63
CA GLN A 105 -2.99 -5.41 -15.62
C GLN A 105 -1.64 -5.85 -15.02
N ARG A 106 -1.32 -5.38 -13.82
CA ARG A 106 -0.04 -5.61 -13.12
C ARG A 106 -0.28 -5.89 -11.62
N PRO A 107 -1.01 -6.98 -11.28
CA PRO A 107 -1.43 -7.26 -9.90
C PRO A 107 -0.26 -7.41 -8.93
N TRP A 108 0.92 -7.77 -9.43
CA TRP A 108 2.13 -7.86 -8.64
C TRP A 108 2.59 -6.51 -8.05
N LEU A 109 2.18 -5.37 -8.62
CA LEU A 109 2.46 -4.05 -8.02
C LEU A 109 1.77 -3.92 -6.67
N PHE A 110 0.48 -4.29 -6.61
CA PHE A 110 -0.30 -4.30 -5.37
C PHE A 110 0.20 -5.39 -4.42
N GLY A 111 0.47 -6.60 -4.92
CA GLY A 111 1.02 -7.70 -4.14
C GLY A 111 2.36 -7.38 -3.48
N ALA A 112 3.25 -6.64 -4.16
CA ALA A 112 4.52 -6.20 -3.59
C ALA A 112 4.34 -5.17 -2.45
N LEU A 113 3.34 -4.27 -2.55
CA LEU A 113 2.99 -3.38 -1.44
C LEU A 113 2.45 -4.15 -0.24
N LYS A 114 1.60 -5.16 -0.47
CA LYS A 114 1.08 -6.03 0.60
C LYS A 114 2.16 -6.87 1.28
N ALA A 115 3.26 -7.20 0.60
CA ALA A 115 4.39 -7.90 1.20
C ALA A 115 5.05 -7.11 2.36
N VAL A 116 4.85 -5.79 2.44
CA VAL A 116 5.30 -4.96 3.57
C VAL A 116 4.64 -5.39 4.89
N GLU A 117 3.38 -5.83 4.85
CA GLU A 117 2.62 -6.25 6.03
C GLU A 117 3.16 -7.55 6.68
N GLN A 118 3.98 -8.30 5.95
CA GLN A 118 4.61 -9.54 6.42
C GLN A 118 5.93 -9.29 7.15
N LEU A 119 6.43 -8.05 7.16
CA LEU A 119 7.67 -7.71 7.85
C LEU A 119 7.45 -7.60 9.35
N ASP A 120 8.48 -7.99 10.11
CA ASP A 120 8.47 -7.79 11.55
C ASP A 120 8.54 -6.28 11.91
N PRO A 121 7.98 -5.89 13.08
CA PRO A 121 7.92 -4.49 13.48
C PRO A 121 9.28 -3.79 13.59
N THR A 122 10.37 -4.53 13.86
CA THR A 122 11.73 -3.96 13.96
C THR A 122 12.23 -3.61 12.56
N THR A 123 12.09 -4.50 11.60
CA THR A 123 12.43 -4.25 10.19
C THR A 123 11.66 -3.06 9.62
N LEU A 124 10.37 -2.93 9.97
CA LEU A 124 9.55 -1.80 9.54
C LEU A 124 10.01 -0.47 10.13
N ARG A 125 10.43 -0.45 11.41
CA ARG A 125 10.81 0.75 12.14
C ARG A 125 12.22 1.22 11.80
N ASP A 126 13.18 0.30 11.73
CA ASP A 126 14.61 0.61 11.69
C ASP A 126 15.24 0.36 10.31
N GLY A 127 14.48 -0.22 9.37
CA GLY A 127 14.93 -0.56 8.01
C GLY A 127 14.75 0.56 6.98
N PRO A 128 15.15 0.31 5.73
CA PRO A 128 15.05 1.28 4.64
C PRO A 128 13.63 1.77 4.34
N LEU A 129 12.61 1.02 4.76
CA LEU A 129 11.18 1.37 4.60
C LEU A 129 10.66 2.28 5.72
N ALA A 130 11.40 2.52 6.80
CA ALA A 130 10.91 3.24 7.98
C ALA A 130 10.24 4.58 7.64
N GLY A 131 10.86 5.37 6.78
CA GLY A 131 10.30 6.65 6.35
C GLY A 131 9.02 6.52 5.51
N TYR A 132 8.90 5.48 4.69
CA TYR A 132 7.68 5.19 3.93
C TYR A 132 6.54 4.75 4.86
N VAL A 133 6.81 3.80 5.74
CA VAL A 133 5.84 3.28 6.72
C VAL A 133 5.36 4.39 7.66
N ALA A 134 6.28 5.22 8.19
CA ALA A 134 5.91 6.34 9.06
C ALA A 134 4.99 7.35 8.37
N ARG A 135 5.27 7.71 7.11
CA ARG A 135 4.38 8.61 6.33
C ARG A 135 3.01 7.99 6.10
N PHE A 136 2.96 6.71 5.73
CA PHE A 136 1.71 6.01 5.52
C PHE A 136 0.88 5.93 6.80
N GLN A 137 1.49 5.57 7.94
CA GLN A 137 0.84 5.54 9.25
C GLN A 137 0.32 6.92 9.66
N ALA A 138 1.13 7.97 9.49
CA ALA A 138 0.72 9.33 9.78
C ALA A 138 -0.48 9.76 8.93
N TYR A 139 -0.50 9.36 7.66
CA TYR A 139 -1.61 9.62 6.75
C TYR A 139 -2.90 8.90 7.20
N VAL A 140 -2.82 7.60 7.51
CA VAL A 140 -3.98 6.81 7.98
C VAL A 140 -4.54 7.38 9.29
N LEU A 141 -3.67 7.70 10.23
CA LEU A 141 -4.06 8.33 11.50
C LEU A 141 -4.67 9.72 11.27
N GLY A 142 -4.11 10.51 10.36
CA GLY A 142 -4.66 11.81 9.97
C GLY A 142 -6.06 11.71 9.38
N MET A 143 -6.30 10.71 8.52
CA MET A 143 -7.63 10.42 7.98
C MET A 143 -8.62 10.06 9.10
N LEU A 144 -8.25 9.18 10.04
CA LEU A 144 -9.10 8.81 11.18
C LEU A 144 -9.50 10.05 11.99
N ARG A 145 -8.52 10.85 12.42
CA ARG A 145 -8.74 12.07 13.22
C ARG A 145 -9.57 13.10 12.47
N ARG A 146 -9.36 13.25 11.17
CA ARG A 146 -10.21 14.12 10.36
C ARG A 146 -11.65 13.64 10.32
N GLY A 147 -11.89 12.34 10.18
CA GLY A 147 -13.23 11.75 10.24
C GLY A 147 -13.93 11.98 11.59
N GLN A 148 -13.18 11.87 12.70
CA GLN A 148 -13.67 12.17 14.05
C GLN A 148 -14.03 13.66 14.19
N ALA A 149 -13.15 14.55 13.75
CA ALA A 149 -13.40 16.01 13.78
C ALA A 149 -14.61 16.43 12.92
N LEU A 150 -14.94 15.66 11.88
CA LEU A 150 -16.10 15.88 11.01
C LEU A 150 -17.39 15.19 11.54
N GLY A 151 -17.32 14.43 12.65
CA GLY A 151 -18.43 13.66 13.21
C GLY A 151 -18.91 12.50 12.32
N VAL A 152 -18.06 12.01 11.40
CA VAL A 152 -18.37 10.88 10.49
C VAL A 152 -17.66 9.59 10.88
N VAL A 153 -16.74 9.67 11.84
CA VAL A 153 -16.07 8.56 12.52
C VAL A 153 -16.27 8.74 14.03
N ARG A 154 -16.56 7.64 14.72
CA ARG A 154 -16.76 7.63 16.19
C ARG A 154 -15.50 8.07 16.94
N ALA A 155 -15.67 8.73 18.08
CA ALA A 155 -14.59 9.21 18.93
C ALA A 155 -14.63 8.66 20.37
N ASP A 156 -15.58 7.79 20.66
CA ASP A 156 -15.82 7.17 21.98
C ASP A 156 -14.91 5.96 22.26
N LEU A 157 -14.19 5.46 21.23
CA LEU A 157 -13.27 4.34 21.33
C LEU A 157 -11.81 4.78 21.09
N PRO A 158 -10.83 4.04 21.65
CA PRO A 158 -9.40 4.31 21.39
C PRO A 158 -9.06 4.29 19.90
N GLU A 159 -8.25 5.25 19.43
CA GLU A 159 -7.79 5.33 18.02
C GLU A 159 -7.12 4.04 17.56
N GLU A 160 -6.33 3.40 18.43
CA GLU A 160 -5.62 2.16 18.15
C GLU A 160 -6.59 1.01 17.85
N LEU A 161 -7.73 0.95 18.53
CA LEU A 161 -8.75 -0.07 18.30
C LEU A 161 -9.46 0.16 16.97
N LEU A 162 -9.82 1.41 16.66
CA LEU A 162 -10.45 1.78 15.39
C LEU A 162 -9.52 1.49 14.22
N LEU A 163 -8.24 1.82 14.34
CA LEU A 163 -7.22 1.50 13.33
C LEU A 163 -7.06 -0.01 13.15
N ALA A 164 -7.05 -0.79 14.23
CA ALA A 164 -6.96 -2.24 14.17
C ALA A 164 -8.15 -2.87 13.43
N TRP A 165 -9.38 -2.37 13.66
CA TRP A 165 -10.57 -2.83 12.93
C TRP A 165 -10.49 -2.49 11.44
N LEU A 166 -10.10 -1.25 11.09
CA LEU A 166 -9.93 -0.84 9.70
C LEU A 166 -8.88 -1.69 8.99
N GLN A 167 -7.73 -1.91 9.63
CA GLN A 167 -6.64 -2.75 9.09
C GLN A 167 -7.05 -4.22 8.92
N ALA A 168 -7.84 -4.78 9.86
CA ALA A 168 -8.31 -6.16 9.76
C ALA A 168 -9.25 -6.35 8.55
N LEU A 169 -10.19 -5.41 8.35
CA LEU A 169 -11.10 -5.41 7.21
C LEU A 169 -10.35 -5.20 5.88
N ASP A 170 -9.37 -4.30 5.87
CA ASP A 170 -8.51 -4.02 4.72
C ASP A 170 -7.75 -5.28 4.31
N ARG A 171 -7.00 -5.86 5.25
CA ARG A 171 -6.22 -7.06 5.01
C ARG A 171 -7.07 -8.22 4.51
N SER A 172 -8.19 -8.51 5.16
CA SER A 172 -9.09 -9.59 4.76
C SER A 172 -9.63 -9.42 3.35
N GLY A 173 -10.00 -8.19 2.98
CA GLY A 173 -10.48 -7.88 1.63
C GLY A 173 -9.39 -8.00 0.58
N ASP A 174 -8.21 -7.48 0.86
CA ASP A 174 -7.07 -7.46 -0.06
C ASP A 174 -6.48 -8.87 -0.27
N ASP A 175 -6.37 -9.67 0.80
CA ASP A 175 -5.89 -11.06 0.71
C ASP A 175 -6.83 -11.90 -0.15
N TRP A 176 -8.15 -11.72 0.03
CA TRP A 176 -9.14 -12.39 -0.80
C TRP A 176 -9.08 -11.95 -2.26
N LEU A 177 -8.96 -10.64 -2.51
CA LEU A 177 -8.79 -10.07 -3.86
C LEU A 177 -7.56 -10.65 -4.56
N LEU A 178 -6.40 -10.65 -3.91
CA LEU A 178 -5.16 -11.17 -4.48
C LEU A 178 -5.25 -12.67 -4.80
N ALA A 179 -5.90 -13.46 -3.93
CA ALA A 179 -6.08 -14.90 -4.14
C ALA A 179 -7.00 -15.24 -5.33
N HIS A 180 -7.89 -14.32 -5.74
CA HIS A 180 -8.88 -14.55 -6.80
C HIS A 180 -8.69 -13.63 -8.01
N TRP A 181 -7.59 -12.90 -8.07
CA TRP A 181 -7.37 -11.80 -9.03
C TRP A 181 -7.63 -12.18 -10.48
N ASP A 182 -7.13 -13.33 -10.92
CA ASP A 182 -7.26 -13.77 -12.31
C ASP A 182 -8.70 -14.10 -12.75
N ALA A 183 -9.59 -14.30 -11.77
CA ALA A 183 -11.01 -14.59 -12.03
C ALA A 183 -11.91 -13.34 -11.97
N LEU A 184 -11.37 -12.18 -11.56
CA LEU A 184 -12.12 -10.97 -11.30
C LEU A 184 -12.07 -10.00 -12.50
N THR A 185 -13.23 -9.45 -12.85
CA THR A 185 -13.32 -8.31 -13.78
C THR A 185 -13.03 -6.99 -13.05
N PRO A 186 -12.74 -5.89 -13.80
CA PRO A 186 -12.63 -4.55 -13.19
C PRO A 186 -13.83 -4.16 -12.34
N ASP A 187 -15.04 -4.50 -12.81
CA ASP A 187 -16.28 -4.20 -12.11
C ASP A 187 -16.41 -5.01 -10.81
N ASP A 188 -15.92 -6.26 -10.80
CA ASP A 188 -15.87 -7.07 -9.59
C ASP A 188 -14.92 -6.46 -8.54
N ILE A 189 -13.72 -6.05 -8.97
CA ILE A 189 -12.74 -5.39 -8.12
C ILE A 189 -13.31 -4.08 -7.54
N ALA A 190 -13.93 -3.25 -8.38
CA ALA A 190 -14.55 -2.01 -7.95
C ALA A 190 -15.64 -2.26 -6.90
N ARG A 191 -16.56 -3.22 -7.16
CA ARG A 191 -17.65 -3.58 -6.22
C ARG A 191 -17.11 -4.09 -4.89
N LEU A 192 -16.09 -4.95 -4.91
CA LEU A 192 -15.49 -5.49 -3.69
C LEU A 192 -14.80 -4.39 -2.87
N ALA A 193 -14.08 -3.47 -3.52
CA ALA A 193 -13.49 -2.31 -2.86
C ALA A 193 -14.56 -1.42 -2.21
N ASP A 194 -15.68 -1.17 -2.91
CA ASP A 194 -16.81 -0.39 -2.40
C ASP A 194 -17.49 -1.09 -1.21
N HIS A 195 -17.69 -2.41 -1.28
CA HIS A 195 -18.25 -3.19 -0.18
C HIS A 195 -17.34 -3.22 1.05
N THR A 196 -16.03 -3.38 0.88
CA THR A 196 -15.06 -3.31 1.97
C THR A 196 -15.05 -1.93 2.61
N SER A 197 -15.07 -0.86 1.81
CA SER A 197 -15.16 0.52 2.30
C SER A 197 -16.45 0.77 3.07
N ALA A 198 -17.58 0.22 2.61
CA ALA A 198 -18.85 0.30 3.30
C ALA A 198 -18.85 -0.49 4.63
N ALA A 199 -18.18 -1.65 4.69
CA ALA A 199 -18.00 -2.40 5.94
C ALA A 199 -17.15 -1.64 6.94
N MET A 200 -16.02 -1.04 6.49
CA MET A 200 -15.18 -0.18 7.30
C MET A 200 -15.95 1.01 7.86
N ARG A 201 -16.73 1.69 7.01
CA ARG A 201 -17.58 2.80 7.45
C ARG A 201 -18.53 2.36 8.56
N ARG A 202 -19.22 1.22 8.41
CA ARG A 202 -20.14 0.70 9.46
C ARG A 202 -19.42 0.36 10.75
N ALA A 203 -18.20 -0.16 10.68
CA ALA A 203 -17.43 -0.52 11.86
C ALA A 203 -17.01 0.70 12.72
N VAL A 204 -16.79 1.85 12.06
CA VAL A 204 -16.31 3.06 12.74
C VAL A 204 -17.30 4.23 12.69
N ALA A 205 -18.55 4.01 12.25
CA ALA A 205 -19.59 5.04 12.28
C ALA A 205 -19.90 5.44 13.75
N PRO A 206 -20.23 6.72 13.99
CA PRO A 206 -20.80 7.13 15.27
C PRO A 206 -22.10 6.37 15.55
N ASP A 207 -22.37 6.05 16.81
CA ASP A 207 -23.66 5.47 17.20
C ASP A 207 -24.78 6.51 17.02
N ASP A 208 -25.98 6.06 16.60
CA ASP A 208 -27.12 6.95 16.33
C ASP A 208 -27.57 7.76 17.56
N HIS A 209 -27.13 7.37 18.75
CA HIS A 209 -27.45 8.06 20.02
C HIS A 209 -26.64 9.35 20.26
N GLU A 210 -25.54 9.56 19.51
CA GLU A 210 -24.72 10.78 19.64
C GLU A 210 -25.17 11.91 18.69
N ARG A 211 -26.20 11.67 17.86
CA ARG A 211 -26.74 12.66 16.90
C ARG A 211 -27.95 13.43 17.41
N ALA A 212 -28.38 13.18 18.64
CA ALA A 212 -29.45 13.88 19.33
C ALA A 212 -28.85 14.86 20.34
#